data_336b5fd5902928b526c4ba7cb965eefb
#
_entry.id   336b5fd5902928b526c4ba7cb965eefb
#
_cell.length_a   1.000
_cell.length_b   1.000
_cell.length_c   1.000
_cell.angle_alpha   90.00
_cell.angle_beta   90.00
_cell.angle_gamma   90.00
#
_symmetry.space_group_name_H-M   'P 1'
#
loop_
_entity.id
_entity.type
_entity.pdbx_description
1 polymer ?
#
loop_
_entity_poly.entity_id
_entity_poly.type
_entity_poly.pdbx_seq_one_letter_code
_entity_poly.pdbx_strand_id
1 'polypeptide(L)'
;MQRTLKLCVISASLLACAHGYAQDPEPGAVHYPVNQTAPAAAEKVAQQQAQIDSQKSQIEAQGAKLEALEKELAALRASNAQVSADLAAVREAAGAPAGSSGIGDRFRFGSYGRVQPSMNADGMRTGRQARLVSPTPRVDEDSYVELMLGYTPYRGDDGTVVDIVTTLAFDGSELFHRTGDWKSGIAVRNLYAEVRDLWFSGFVLWAGSRMYRGDDIYLLDMWPLDNLNTYGGGLGWHGSTRTNIDVHFGTNRLNNDYQYEVVDVVNERFVGEQEVVFLDRQRFIASLKAEQLWGGEDGPLFKAKLYAEVHAIGEGEYLVTQPEQVKKLPKDNGWLVGAQFGISNFLNDSYVNLFVRYAAGLAAYGEMSIPFGVATDLKAADAKHFLAGVSAGINILNYADILFGGYVRYFADADGIEQDFDDGVEGVWDIRLTGHVGRYFRPAIELSQQLRHPNGLSPVNQKQELASLFKVSLLPGVRLGDGILGRPEIRFNYTLSILNEAAQNIFAEKDYFRTHKYGHFIGLAAEWWFNI
;
A
#
# COMPACT_ATOMS: atom_id res chain seq x y z
N MET A 1 -35.77 11.41 -27.35
CA MET A 1 -36.52 10.23 -26.92
C MET A 1 -35.74 9.62 -25.75
N GLN A 2 -35.74 10.29 -24.59
CA GLN A 2 -35.14 9.86 -23.31
C GLN A 2 -35.47 10.91 -22.23
N ARG A 3 -36.75 11.07 -21.91
CA ARG A 3 -37.25 11.87 -20.79
C ARG A 3 -38.54 11.24 -20.30
N THR A 4 -38.50 10.02 -19.78
CA THR A 4 -39.65 9.44 -19.05
C THR A 4 -39.21 8.17 -18.30
N LEU A 5 -38.24 8.26 -17.39
CA LEU A 5 -37.92 7.15 -16.49
C LEU A 5 -37.25 7.63 -15.19
N LYS A 6 -37.84 8.58 -14.49
CA LYS A 6 -37.40 8.99 -13.16
C LYS A 6 -38.58 9.41 -12.25
N LEU A 7 -39.66 8.65 -12.24
CA LEU A 7 -40.77 8.93 -11.29
C LEU A 7 -41.56 7.67 -10.92
N CYS A 8 -40.93 6.58 -10.56
CA CYS A 8 -41.65 5.37 -10.12
C CYS A 8 -40.87 4.53 -9.10
N VAL A 9 -40.19 5.11 -8.10
CA VAL A 9 -39.58 4.34 -7.00
C VAL A 9 -39.84 4.93 -5.60
N ILE A 10 -40.69 5.93 -5.43
CA ILE A 10 -41.00 6.48 -4.09
C ILE A 10 -42.52 6.35 -3.77
N SER A 11 -43.18 5.27 -4.10
CA SER A 11 -44.60 5.08 -3.75
C SER A 11 -44.95 3.67 -3.28
N ALA A 12 -44.01 2.88 -2.81
CA ALA A 12 -44.29 1.47 -2.41
C ALA A 12 -43.89 1.11 -0.97
N SER A 13 -43.83 2.07 -0.03
CA SER A 13 -43.48 1.76 1.36
C SER A 13 -44.47 2.31 2.42
N LEU A 14 -45.68 2.67 2.05
CA LEU A 14 -46.66 3.24 2.98
C LEU A 14 -48.03 2.58 2.90
N LEU A 15 -48.15 1.30 2.56
CA LEU A 15 -49.45 0.59 2.54
C LEU A 15 -49.33 -0.88 3.00
N ALA A 16 -48.80 -1.11 4.19
CA ALA A 16 -48.77 -2.45 4.77
C ALA A 16 -48.87 -2.40 6.33
N CYS A 17 -49.87 -1.70 6.87
CA CYS A 17 -50.27 -1.84 8.28
C CYS A 17 -51.74 -1.47 8.47
N ALA A 18 -52.62 -2.17 7.79
CA ALA A 18 -54.03 -2.17 8.15
C ALA A 18 -54.71 -3.41 7.55
N HIS A 19 -54.63 -4.53 8.24
CA HIS A 19 -55.64 -5.61 8.14
C HIS A 19 -55.27 -6.71 9.14
N GLY A 20 -56.16 -6.89 10.08
CA GLY A 20 -56.17 -8.09 10.95
C GLY A 20 -56.38 -7.77 12.41
N TYR A 21 -57.63 -7.63 12.83
CA TYR A 21 -58.34 -8.57 13.69
C TYR A 21 -59.65 -7.98 14.16
N ALA A 22 -60.72 -8.51 13.65
CA ALA A 22 -62.04 -8.42 14.26
C ALA A 22 -62.34 -9.76 14.97
N GLN A 23 -62.56 -9.72 16.24
CA GLN A 23 -63.47 -10.65 17.00
C GLN A 23 -63.80 -10.01 18.31
N ASP A 24 -65.14 -9.73 18.48
CA ASP A 24 -65.76 -9.32 19.74
C ASP A 24 -65.73 -10.44 20.78
N PRO A 25 -65.71 -10.09 22.07
CA PRO A 25 -66.94 -10.33 22.90
C PRO A 25 -67.27 -9.19 23.87
N GLU A 26 -68.53 -9.16 24.22
CA GLU A 26 -69.45 -8.42 25.04
C GLU A 26 -68.99 -7.72 26.35
N PRO A 27 -69.84 -6.83 26.95
CA PRO A 27 -69.43 -5.55 27.49
C PRO A 27 -69.27 -5.54 29.01
N GLY A 28 -68.17 -4.98 29.45
CA GLY A 28 -67.91 -4.55 30.82
C GLY A 28 -67.52 -3.09 30.86
N ALA A 29 -68.34 -2.28 31.51
CA ALA A 29 -68.12 -0.83 31.63
C ALA A 29 -66.78 -0.50 32.28
N VAL A 30 -65.88 0.15 31.53
CA VAL A 30 -64.67 0.75 32.06
C VAL A 30 -64.70 2.24 31.78
N HIS A 31 -64.62 3.03 32.82
CA HIS A 31 -64.42 4.47 32.79
C HIS A 31 -63.16 4.80 32.04
N TYR A 32 -63.23 5.56 30.93
CA TYR A 32 -62.12 6.17 30.26
C TYR A 32 -61.73 7.50 30.92
N PRO A 33 -60.50 7.72 31.34
CA PRO A 33 -60.06 9.06 31.68
C PRO A 33 -59.88 9.86 30.37
N VAL A 34 -60.50 11.02 30.35
CA VAL A 34 -60.47 12.00 29.25
C VAL A 34 -59.07 12.53 29.04
N ASN A 35 -58.49 12.18 27.90
CA ASN A 35 -57.63 12.92 26.99
C ASN A 35 -56.72 14.04 27.55
N GLN A 36 -55.47 13.70 27.82
CA GLN A 36 -54.33 14.66 27.90
C GLN A 36 -53.29 14.48 26.80
N THR A 37 -53.62 13.84 25.69
CA THR A 37 -52.63 13.51 24.63
C THR A 37 -52.69 14.44 23.40
N ALA A 38 -53.63 15.31 23.29
CA ALA A 38 -53.78 16.21 22.16
C ALA A 38 -52.66 17.28 22.00
N PRO A 39 -52.13 17.90 23.06
CA PRO A 39 -51.07 18.90 22.89
C PRO A 39 -49.70 18.30 22.45
N ALA A 40 -49.36 17.12 22.94
CA ALA A 40 -48.07 16.47 22.58
C ALA A 40 -48.04 15.95 21.14
N ALA A 41 -49.18 15.58 20.57
CA ALA A 41 -49.28 15.18 19.17
C ALA A 41 -49.16 16.40 18.23
N ALA A 42 -49.78 17.53 18.58
CA ALA A 42 -49.70 18.78 17.84
C ALA A 42 -48.24 19.33 17.81
N GLU A 43 -47.54 19.24 18.93
CA GLU A 43 -46.16 19.66 19.04
C GLU A 43 -45.20 18.80 18.18
N LYS A 44 -45.40 17.49 18.15
CA LYS A 44 -44.67 16.58 17.25
C LYS A 44 -44.90 16.90 15.78
N VAL A 45 -46.13 17.15 15.39
CA VAL A 45 -46.46 17.53 14.00
C VAL A 45 -45.81 18.85 13.64
N ALA A 46 -45.82 19.84 14.52
CA ALA A 46 -45.12 21.12 14.29
C ALA A 46 -43.61 20.94 14.16
N GLN A 47 -42.97 20.09 14.96
CA GLN A 47 -41.54 19.77 14.85
C GLN A 47 -41.24 19.04 13.53
N GLN A 48 -42.06 18.11 13.12
CA GLN A 48 -41.88 17.43 11.81
C GLN A 48 -42.06 18.40 10.65
N GLN A 49 -43.02 19.31 10.72
CA GLN A 49 -43.20 20.33 9.67
C GLN A 49 -41.99 21.26 9.56
N ALA A 50 -41.46 21.73 10.68
CA ALA A 50 -40.26 22.54 10.71
C ALA A 50 -39.02 21.79 10.12
N GLN A 51 -38.93 20.48 10.37
CA GLN A 51 -37.85 19.66 9.80
C GLN A 51 -38.01 19.49 8.27
N ILE A 52 -39.24 19.30 7.79
CA ILE A 52 -39.55 19.24 6.35
C ILE A 52 -39.20 20.56 5.66
N ASP A 53 -39.57 21.69 6.24
CA ASP A 53 -39.31 23.02 5.70
C ASP A 53 -37.79 23.29 5.66
N SER A 54 -37.04 22.87 6.68
CA SER A 54 -35.57 22.92 6.69
C SER A 54 -34.95 22.07 5.60
N GLN A 55 -35.40 20.82 5.44
CA GLN A 55 -34.91 19.94 4.38
C GLN A 55 -35.23 20.48 2.99
N LYS A 56 -36.40 21.05 2.79
CA LYS A 56 -36.79 21.69 1.53
C LYS A 56 -35.85 22.86 1.18
N SER A 57 -35.55 23.73 2.14
CA SER A 57 -34.58 24.80 1.97
C SER A 57 -33.17 24.29 1.62
N GLN A 58 -32.73 23.19 2.24
CA GLN A 58 -31.44 22.56 1.90
C GLN A 58 -31.42 21.99 0.50
N ILE A 59 -32.52 21.34 0.05
CA ILE A 59 -32.64 20.81 -1.30
C ILE A 59 -32.62 21.95 -2.35
N GLU A 60 -33.29 23.05 -2.10
CA GLU A 60 -33.28 24.23 -2.96
C GLU A 60 -31.86 24.83 -3.07
N ALA A 61 -31.15 24.94 -1.93
CA ALA A 61 -29.77 25.43 -1.91
C ALA A 61 -28.79 24.48 -2.64
N GLN A 62 -29.00 23.17 -2.51
CA GLN A 62 -28.22 22.17 -3.26
C GLN A 62 -28.52 22.22 -4.76
N GLY A 63 -29.77 22.42 -5.14
CA GLY A 63 -30.18 22.60 -6.53
C GLY A 63 -29.49 23.79 -7.22
N ALA A 64 -29.48 24.93 -6.52
CA ALA A 64 -28.78 26.14 -7.02
C ALA A 64 -27.26 25.93 -7.16
N LYS A 65 -26.67 25.18 -6.23
CA LYS A 65 -25.23 24.82 -6.28
C LYS A 65 -24.92 23.87 -7.45
N LEU A 66 -25.82 22.94 -7.72
CA LEU A 66 -25.69 22.00 -8.86
C LEU A 66 -25.75 22.75 -10.19
N GLU A 67 -26.67 23.68 -10.34
CA GLU A 67 -26.80 24.54 -11.55
C GLU A 67 -25.56 25.43 -11.77
N ALA A 68 -24.99 25.96 -10.68
CA ALA A 68 -23.73 26.72 -10.74
C ALA A 68 -22.55 25.84 -11.20
N LEU A 69 -22.44 24.61 -10.67
CA LEU A 69 -21.40 23.65 -11.06
C LEU A 69 -21.56 23.17 -12.51
N GLU A 70 -22.79 22.96 -12.98
CA GLU A 70 -23.05 22.60 -14.38
C GLU A 70 -22.61 23.72 -15.33
N LYS A 71 -22.85 24.98 -14.97
CA LYS A 71 -22.41 26.15 -15.73
C LYS A 71 -20.88 26.27 -15.75
N GLU A 72 -20.22 26.03 -14.62
CA GLU A 72 -18.76 26.04 -14.54
C GLU A 72 -18.14 24.90 -15.36
N LEU A 73 -18.73 23.72 -15.32
CA LEU A 73 -18.32 22.57 -16.14
C LEU A 73 -18.47 22.85 -17.64
N ALA A 74 -19.54 23.52 -18.04
CA ALA A 74 -19.76 23.93 -19.44
C ALA A 74 -18.69 24.96 -19.87
N ALA A 75 -18.36 25.92 -19.02
CA ALA A 75 -17.32 26.92 -19.28
C ALA A 75 -15.91 26.26 -19.39
N LEU A 76 -15.60 25.31 -18.53
CA LEU A 76 -14.35 24.52 -18.58
C LEU A 76 -14.25 23.69 -19.86
N ARG A 77 -15.33 23.08 -20.30
CA ARG A 77 -15.38 22.32 -21.58
C ARG A 77 -15.18 23.24 -22.79
N ALA A 78 -15.76 24.43 -22.78
CA ALA A 78 -15.54 25.40 -23.83
C ALA A 78 -14.10 25.92 -23.86
N SER A 79 -13.50 26.18 -22.68
CA SER A 79 -12.09 26.56 -22.55
C SER A 79 -11.16 25.48 -23.06
N ASN A 80 -11.39 24.21 -22.71
CA ASN A 80 -10.60 23.09 -23.22
C ASN A 80 -10.70 22.89 -24.71
N ALA A 81 -11.89 23.10 -25.28
CA ALA A 81 -12.06 23.07 -26.74
C ALA A 81 -11.28 24.20 -27.44
N GLN A 82 -11.26 25.40 -26.85
CA GLN A 82 -10.48 26.53 -27.37
C GLN A 82 -8.98 26.25 -27.28
N VAL A 83 -8.47 25.77 -26.14
CA VAL A 83 -7.06 25.38 -25.97
C VAL A 83 -6.65 24.31 -26.97
N SER A 84 -7.52 23.33 -27.25
CA SER A 84 -7.26 22.30 -28.26
C SER A 84 -7.19 22.87 -29.67
N ALA A 85 -8.05 23.85 -30.01
CA ALA A 85 -8.05 24.55 -31.30
C ALA A 85 -6.80 25.44 -31.44
N ASP A 86 -6.41 26.17 -30.38
CA ASP A 86 -5.21 27.01 -30.34
C ASP A 86 -3.93 26.16 -30.48
N LEU A 87 -3.90 24.98 -29.84
CA LEU A 87 -2.79 24.01 -29.96
C LEU A 87 -2.69 23.48 -31.42
N ALA A 88 -3.80 23.21 -32.07
CA ALA A 88 -3.83 22.78 -33.46
C ALA A 88 -3.32 23.88 -34.39
N ALA A 89 -3.74 25.14 -34.16
CA ALA A 89 -3.29 26.30 -34.93
C ALA A 89 -1.77 26.56 -34.74
N VAL A 90 -1.26 26.47 -33.54
CA VAL A 90 0.19 26.56 -33.23
C VAL A 90 0.98 25.44 -33.91
N ARG A 91 0.43 24.24 -33.98
CA ARG A 91 1.02 23.11 -34.69
C ARG A 91 1.12 23.33 -36.20
N GLU A 92 0.06 23.88 -36.78
CA GLU A 92 0.04 24.20 -38.20
C GLU A 92 0.99 25.35 -38.56
N ALA A 93 1.07 26.36 -37.68
CA ALA A 93 2.00 27.49 -37.83
C ALA A 93 3.48 27.11 -37.65
N ALA A 94 3.76 26.07 -36.86
CA ALA A 94 5.12 25.59 -36.57
C ALA A 94 5.71 24.69 -37.70
N GLY A 95 4.95 24.41 -38.77
CA GLY A 95 5.40 23.61 -39.91
C GLY A 95 5.84 22.17 -39.50
N ALA A 96 5.25 21.61 -38.48
CA ALA A 96 5.60 20.29 -38.00
C ALA A 96 5.34 19.23 -39.08
N PRO A 97 6.32 18.36 -39.44
CA PRO A 97 6.13 17.36 -40.46
C PRO A 97 4.98 16.42 -40.09
N ALA A 98 4.19 16.00 -41.05
CA ALA A 98 3.05 15.08 -40.93
C ALA A 98 3.54 13.66 -40.59
N GLY A 99 4.14 13.49 -39.41
CA GLY A 99 4.74 12.26 -38.90
C GLY A 99 5.03 12.33 -37.40
N SER A 100 4.71 13.46 -36.73
CA SER A 100 4.87 13.53 -35.27
C SER A 100 3.83 12.64 -34.59
N SER A 101 4.27 11.60 -33.93
CA SER A 101 3.49 10.77 -33.01
C SER A 101 2.50 11.64 -32.23
N GLY A 102 1.22 11.26 -32.21
CA GLY A 102 0.16 12.01 -31.53
C GLY A 102 0.47 12.20 -30.05
N ILE A 103 -0.20 13.16 -29.38
CA ILE A 103 -0.04 13.35 -27.91
C ILE A 103 -0.26 12.01 -27.19
N GLY A 104 -1.11 11.14 -27.71
CA GLY A 104 -1.35 9.79 -27.19
C GLY A 104 -0.10 8.90 -27.09
N ASP A 105 0.82 9.00 -28.05
CA ASP A 105 2.05 8.18 -28.06
C ASP A 105 3.10 8.62 -27.02
N ARG A 106 2.87 9.75 -26.39
CA ARG A 106 3.76 10.30 -25.34
C ARG A 106 3.19 10.09 -23.93
N PHE A 107 1.94 9.68 -23.83
CA PHE A 107 1.27 9.44 -22.57
C PHE A 107 1.24 7.95 -22.27
N ARG A 108 1.58 7.60 -21.03
CA ARG A 108 1.47 6.24 -20.49
C ARG A 108 0.58 6.29 -19.26
N PHE A 109 -0.33 5.34 -19.16
CA PHE A 109 -1.19 5.15 -18.01
C PHE A 109 -1.01 3.73 -17.48
N GLY A 110 -0.78 3.61 -16.20
CA GLY A 110 -0.69 2.33 -15.53
C GLY A 110 -1.51 2.33 -14.26
N SER A 111 -1.89 1.17 -13.82
CA SER A 111 -2.54 0.98 -12.53
C SER A 111 -2.15 -0.37 -11.93
N TYR A 112 -1.89 -0.35 -10.65
CA TYR A 112 -1.91 -1.51 -9.78
C TYR A 112 -3.05 -1.34 -8.79
N GLY A 113 -3.83 -2.39 -8.55
CA GLY A 113 -4.89 -2.32 -7.55
C GLY A 113 -5.22 -3.66 -6.94
N ARG A 114 -5.54 -3.61 -5.66
CA ARG A 114 -6.11 -4.69 -4.88
C ARG A 114 -7.22 -4.13 -4.02
N VAL A 115 -8.43 -4.64 -4.22
CA VAL A 115 -9.61 -4.28 -3.44
C VAL A 115 -10.16 -5.54 -2.81
N GLN A 116 -10.23 -5.58 -1.47
CA GLN A 116 -10.57 -6.78 -0.73
C GLN A 116 -11.54 -6.48 0.42
N PRO A 117 -12.86 -6.32 0.14
CA PRO A 117 -13.85 -6.34 1.21
C PRO A 117 -13.81 -7.68 1.95
N SER A 118 -13.80 -7.63 3.26
CA SER A 118 -13.60 -8.81 4.10
C SER A 118 -14.37 -8.77 5.41
N MET A 119 -14.60 -9.93 6.00
CA MET A 119 -15.21 -10.11 7.30
C MET A 119 -14.61 -11.32 8.03
N ASN A 120 -14.79 -11.39 9.35
CA ASN A 120 -14.58 -12.59 10.13
C ASN A 120 -15.79 -13.52 10.04
N ALA A 121 -15.69 -14.77 10.55
CA ALA A 121 -16.78 -15.74 10.53
C ALA A 121 -18.03 -15.29 11.34
N ASP A 122 -17.86 -14.42 12.32
CA ASP A 122 -18.95 -13.83 13.08
C ASP A 122 -19.71 -12.73 12.33
N GLY A 123 -19.19 -12.31 11.14
CA GLY A 123 -19.81 -11.28 10.29
C GLY A 123 -19.79 -9.86 10.86
N MET A 124 -19.28 -9.67 12.07
CA MET A 124 -19.39 -8.43 12.83
C MET A 124 -18.19 -7.50 12.69
N ARG A 125 -17.07 -8.02 12.20
CA ARG A 125 -15.81 -7.27 12.09
C ARG A 125 -15.26 -7.34 10.70
N THR A 126 -14.55 -6.28 10.29
CA THR A 126 -13.65 -6.38 9.16
C THR A 126 -12.66 -7.49 9.42
N GLY A 127 -12.42 -8.31 8.41
CA GLY A 127 -11.56 -9.46 8.51
C GLY A 127 -10.15 -9.06 8.91
N ARG A 128 -9.91 -8.96 10.23
CA ARG A 128 -8.56 -8.85 10.75
C ARG A 128 -7.93 -10.22 10.73
N GLN A 129 -6.80 -10.31 10.08
CA GLN A 129 -6.00 -11.52 10.02
C GLN A 129 -4.99 -11.56 11.18
N ALA A 130 -4.71 -12.76 11.70
CA ALA A 130 -3.58 -12.96 12.57
C ALA A 130 -2.29 -12.71 11.80
N ARG A 131 -1.38 -11.91 12.36
CA ARG A 131 -0.05 -11.64 11.83
C ARG A 131 0.96 -11.78 12.95
N LEU A 132 1.93 -12.65 12.78
CA LEU A 132 2.98 -12.91 13.78
C LEU A 132 4.25 -12.15 13.45
N VAL A 133 4.54 -12.01 12.16
CA VAL A 133 5.70 -11.31 11.62
C VAL A 133 5.29 -10.44 10.44
N SER A 134 6.14 -9.53 10.00
CA SER A 134 5.93 -8.70 8.82
C SER A 134 7.23 -8.65 8.01
N PRO A 135 7.19 -8.86 6.68
CA PRO A 135 6.03 -9.10 5.80
C PRO A 135 5.28 -10.42 6.04
N THR A 136 4.05 -10.51 5.58
CA THR A 136 3.12 -11.63 5.79
C THR A 136 2.50 -12.04 4.43
N PRO A 137 1.82 -13.19 4.35
CA PRO A 137 1.17 -13.61 3.12
C PRO A 137 0.26 -12.54 2.52
N ARG A 138 0.41 -12.30 1.22
CA ARG A 138 -0.28 -11.25 0.48
C ARG A 138 -1.81 -11.40 0.44
N VAL A 139 -2.31 -12.62 0.58
CA VAL A 139 -3.76 -12.89 0.63
C VAL A 139 -4.45 -12.20 1.79
N ASP A 140 -3.69 -11.81 2.81
CA ASP A 140 -4.15 -11.18 4.04
C ASP A 140 -4.07 -9.66 4.03
N GLU A 141 -3.60 -9.06 2.95
CA GLU A 141 -3.35 -7.62 2.90
C GLU A 141 -4.62 -6.82 2.63
N ASP A 142 -4.64 -5.61 3.15
CA ASP A 142 -5.71 -4.65 2.95
C ASP A 142 -5.77 -4.13 1.51
N SER A 143 -6.84 -3.40 1.18
CA SER A 143 -7.02 -2.77 -0.12
C SER A 143 -5.97 -1.69 -0.36
N TYR A 144 -5.44 -1.65 -1.58
CA TYR A 144 -4.41 -0.71 -2.01
C TYR A 144 -4.51 -0.47 -3.51
N VAL A 145 -4.37 0.78 -3.96
CA VAL A 145 -4.44 1.14 -5.39
C VAL A 145 -3.33 2.13 -5.72
N GLU A 146 -2.69 1.95 -6.86
CA GLU A 146 -1.80 2.93 -7.49
C GLU A 146 -2.30 3.33 -8.87
N LEU A 147 -2.19 4.63 -9.17
CA LEU A 147 -2.40 5.19 -10.50
C LEU A 147 -1.08 5.82 -10.96
N MET A 148 -0.52 5.31 -12.04
CA MET A 148 0.69 5.81 -12.64
C MET A 148 0.37 6.61 -13.91
N LEU A 149 0.91 7.82 -14.00
CA LEU A 149 0.89 8.67 -15.17
C LEU A 149 2.34 8.91 -15.63
N GLY A 150 2.63 8.57 -16.86
CA GLY A 150 3.90 8.86 -17.51
C GLY A 150 3.69 9.81 -18.67
N TYR A 151 4.58 10.77 -18.84
CA TYR A 151 4.60 11.67 -19.99
C TYR A 151 6.02 11.84 -20.52
N THR A 152 6.17 11.72 -21.83
CA THR A 152 7.45 11.91 -22.54
C THR A 152 7.45 13.28 -23.22
N PRO A 153 7.88 14.37 -22.54
CA PRO A 153 7.89 15.71 -23.12
C PRO A 153 8.90 15.88 -24.25
N TYR A 154 9.98 15.10 -24.24
CA TYR A 154 11.07 15.26 -25.19
C TYR A 154 11.57 13.93 -25.74
N ARG A 155 11.80 13.91 -27.04
CA ARG A 155 12.55 12.87 -27.78
C ARG A 155 13.44 13.57 -28.77
N GLY A 156 14.75 13.49 -28.57
CA GLY A 156 15.77 14.06 -29.46
C GLY A 156 16.08 13.16 -30.65
N ASP A 157 16.56 13.76 -31.73
CA ASP A 157 17.01 13.02 -32.90
C ASP A 157 18.30 12.20 -32.62
N ASP A 158 19.01 12.54 -31.55
CA ASP A 158 20.16 11.83 -31.01
C ASP A 158 19.80 10.58 -30.17
N GLY A 159 18.52 10.30 -30.01
CA GLY A 159 18.01 9.20 -29.18
C GLY A 159 17.68 9.59 -27.73
N THR A 160 18.06 10.80 -27.30
CA THR A 160 17.76 11.27 -25.93
C THR A 160 16.26 11.31 -25.67
N VAL A 161 15.81 10.73 -24.56
CA VAL A 161 14.39 10.69 -24.13
C VAL A 161 14.27 11.27 -22.72
N VAL A 162 13.29 12.14 -22.53
CA VAL A 162 12.92 12.64 -21.19
C VAL A 162 11.54 12.14 -20.83
N ASP A 163 11.42 11.50 -19.67
CA ASP A 163 10.16 11.02 -19.10
C ASP A 163 9.87 11.73 -17.78
N ILE A 164 8.62 12.07 -17.55
CA ILE A 164 8.09 12.51 -16.24
C ILE A 164 7.12 11.43 -15.77
N VAL A 165 7.33 10.94 -14.56
CA VAL A 165 6.52 9.88 -13.96
C VAL A 165 5.90 10.38 -12.66
N THR A 166 4.58 10.19 -12.54
CA THR A 166 3.81 10.46 -11.33
C THR A 166 3.04 9.20 -10.95
N THR A 167 3.14 8.77 -9.70
CA THR A 167 2.34 7.67 -9.15
C THR A 167 1.63 8.14 -7.89
N LEU A 168 0.32 8.10 -7.93
CA LEU A 168 -0.54 8.35 -6.77
C LEU A 168 -0.93 7.01 -6.16
N ALA A 169 -0.71 6.86 -4.86
CA ALA A 169 -1.09 5.68 -4.11
C ALA A 169 -2.22 6.00 -3.14
N PHE A 170 -3.13 5.07 -3.03
CA PHE A 170 -4.29 5.12 -2.16
C PHE A 170 -4.26 3.89 -1.27
N ASP A 171 -4.25 4.08 0.04
CA ASP A 171 -4.12 3.00 1.01
C ASP A 171 -5.29 3.00 2.00
N GLY A 172 -5.66 1.80 2.43
CA GLY A 172 -6.57 1.55 3.53
C GLY A 172 -8.03 1.27 3.17
N SER A 173 -8.69 0.61 4.10
CA SER A 173 -10.10 0.21 4.00
C SER A 173 -11.07 1.40 3.99
N GLU A 174 -10.63 2.57 4.40
CA GLU A 174 -11.43 3.81 4.47
C GLU A 174 -11.60 4.50 3.12
N LEU A 175 -10.83 4.07 2.11
CA LEU A 175 -10.86 4.61 0.75
C LEU A 175 -12.21 4.41 0.04
N PHE A 176 -12.99 3.43 0.45
CA PHE A 176 -14.12 2.90 -0.31
C PHE A 176 -15.48 3.20 0.31
N HIS A 177 -15.69 4.38 0.87
CA HIS A 177 -16.98 4.79 1.45
C HIS A 177 -17.57 3.85 2.51
N ARG A 178 -16.74 3.04 3.13
CA ARG A 178 -17.18 2.05 4.07
C ARG A 178 -17.81 2.66 5.33
N THR A 179 -17.31 3.81 5.74
CA THR A 179 -17.81 4.57 6.90
C THR A 179 -18.77 5.67 6.51
N GLY A 180 -18.94 5.93 5.20
CA GLY A 180 -19.67 7.09 4.70
C GLY A 180 -18.87 8.40 4.75
N ASP A 181 -17.68 8.39 5.33
CA ASP A 181 -16.79 9.54 5.44
C ASP A 181 -15.72 9.53 4.32
N TRP A 182 -15.34 10.72 3.87
CA TRP A 182 -14.21 10.92 2.98
C TRP A 182 -12.90 11.01 3.79
N LYS A 183 -12.38 9.89 4.22
CA LYS A 183 -11.05 9.81 4.81
C LYS A 183 -10.13 9.08 3.86
N SER A 184 -9.31 9.81 3.11
CA SER A 184 -8.35 9.21 2.20
C SER A 184 -6.93 9.56 2.59
N GLY A 185 -6.10 8.54 2.72
CA GLY A 185 -4.65 8.68 2.65
C GLY A 185 -4.22 8.64 1.19
N ILE A 186 -3.80 9.77 0.62
CA ILE A 186 -3.20 9.82 -0.71
C ILE A 186 -1.71 10.08 -0.53
N ALA A 187 -0.88 9.21 -1.09
CA ALA A 187 0.57 9.41 -1.13
C ALA A 187 1.04 9.60 -2.58
N VAL A 188 1.98 10.51 -2.78
CA VAL A 188 2.72 10.61 -4.02
C VAL A 188 3.92 9.66 -3.91
N ARG A 189 3.81 8.49 -4.52
CA ARG A 189 4.87 7.45 -4.48
C ARG A 189 6.02 7.79 -5.41
N ASN A 190 5.70 8.29 -6.60
CA ASN A 190 6.68 8.73 -7.58
C ASN A 190 6.31 10.12 -8.08
N LEU A 191 7.28 10.99 -8.14
CA LEU A 191 7.24 12.26 -8.85
C LEU A 191 8.67 12.61 -9.24
N TYR A 192 9.10 12.13 -10.41
CA TYR A 192 10.46 12.32 -10.87
C TYR A 192 10.52 12.56 -12.38
N ALA A 193 11.62 13.18 -12.81
CA ALA A 193 12.01 13.24 -14.19
C ALA A 193 13.20 12.30 -14.43
N GLU A 194 13.19 11.59 -15.55
CA GLU A 194 14.25 10.70 -15.99
C GLU A 194 14.69 11.07 -17.40
N VAL A 195 15.98 11.16 -17.62
CA VAL A 195 16.59 11.36 -18.92
C VAL A 195 17.36 10.09 -19.29
N ARG A 196 17.11 9.54 -20.46
CA ARG A 196 17.77 8.36 -20.98
C ARG A 196 18.53 8.68 -22.25
N ASP A 197 19.62 7.93 -22.48
CA ASP A 197 20.49 8.03 -23.66
C ASP A 197 21.11 9.44 -23.85
N LEU A 198 21.21 10.22 -22.76
CA LEU A 198 21.91 11.50 -22.76
C LEU A 198 23.42 11.23 -22.86
N TRP A 199 24.14 11.85 -23.80
CA TRP A 199 25.58 11.73 -24.08
C TRP A 199 26.01 10.41 -24.69
N PHE A 200 25.52 9.25 -24.23
CA PHE A 200 25.83 7.94 -24.79
C PHE A 200 24.71 6.94 -24.48
N SER A 201 24.61 5.91 -25.33
CA SER A 201 23.56 4.90 -25.21
C SER A 201 23.61 4.16 -23.87
N GLY A 202 22.43 4.01 -23.27
CA GLY A 202 22.23 3.35 -21.98
C GLY A 202 22.47 4.25 -20.76
N PHE A 203 22.91 5.50 -20.93
CA PHE A 203 23.04 6.42 -19.79
C PHE A 203 21.67 6.88 -19.30
N VAL A 204 21.47 6.82 -17.99
CA VAL A 204 20.23 7.23 -17.29
C VAL A 204 20.57 8.23 -16.20
N LEU A 205 19.79 9.31 -16.13
CA LEU A 205 19.85 10.31 -15.07
C LEU A 205 18.42 10.57 -14.61
N TRP A 206 18.19 10.59 -13.32
CA TRP A 206 16.87 10.95 -12.80
C TRP A 206 16.97 11.79 -11.52
N ALA A 207 15.90 12.56 -11.24
CA ALA A 207 15.78 13.36 -10.03
C ALA A 207 14.30 13.49 -9.63
N GLY A 208 14.04 13.48 -8.32
CA GLY A 208 12.72 13.64 -7.74
C GLY A 208 12.45 12.68 -6.58
N SER A 209 11.17 12.42 -6.31
CA SER A 209 10.72 11.38 -5.39
C SER A 209 10.51 10.09 -6.15
N ARG A 210 11.21 9.03 -5.78
CA ARG A 210 11.13 7.76 -6.49
C ARG A 210 11.07 6.58 -5.52
N MET A 211 10.12 5.70 -5.78
CA MET A 211 10.10 4.37 -5.21
C MET A 211 11.05 3.50 -6.01
N TYR A 212 12.24 3.24 -5.44
CA TYR A 212 13.33 2.53 -6.07
C TYR A 212 13.32 1.07 -5.63
N ARG A 213 12.67 0.21 -6.40
CA ARG A 213 12.42 -1.20 -6.05
C ARG A 213 12.93 -2.15 -7.11
N GLY A 214 13.43 -3.30 -6.65
CA GLY A 214 13.84 -4.42 -7.48
C GLY A 214 12.84 -5.56 -7.53
N ASP A 215 13.36 -6.79 -7.61
CA ASP A 215 12.53 -7.99 -7.63
C ASP A 215 11.93 -8.28 -6.24
N ASP A 216 10.72 -8.79 -6.23
CA ASP A 216 9.97 -9.11 -5.03
C ASP A 216 9.85 -10.63 -4.75
N ILE A 217 9.45 -10.93 -3.54
CA ILE A 217 8.83 -12.20 -3.17
C ILE A 217 7.31 -11.97 -3.25
N TYR A 218 6.75 -12.20 -4.43
CA TYR A 218 5.36 -11.83 -4.77
C TYR A 218 4.32 -12.24 -3.72
N LEU A 219 4.37 -13.49 -3.22
CA LEU A 219 3.40 -14.00 -2.24
C LEU A 219 3.45 -13.26 -0.89
N LEU A 220 4.54 -12.52 -0.62
CA LEU A 220 4.76 -11.80 0.63
C LEU A 220 4.78 -10.27 0.48
N ASP A 221 4.58 -9.75 -0.75
CA ASP A 221 4.69 -8.31 -1.08
C ASP A 221 5.98 -7.69 -0.50
N MET A 222 7.10 -8.39 -0.67
CA MET A 222 8.37 -8.08 -0.04
C MET A 222 9.49 -7.93 -1.07
N TRP A 223 10.25 -6.84 -0.97
CA TRP A 223 11.46 -6.57 -1.76
C TRP A 223 12.70 -6.83 -0.91
N PRO A 224 13.41 -7.96 -1.09
CA PRO A 224 14.49 -8.36 -0.17
C PRO A 224 15.73 -7.47 -0.24
N LEU A 225 16.05 -6.88 -1.39
CA LEU A 225 17.26 -6.08 -1.59
C LEU A 225 16.95 -4.58 -1.66
N ASP A 226 16.60 -4.12 -2.84
CA ASP A 226 16.36 -2.73 -3.18
C ASP A 226 14.89 -2.36 -2.93
N ASN A 227 14.64 -1.58 -1.88
CA ASN A 227 13.31 -1.09 -1.51
C ASN A 227 13.42 0.29 -0.87
N LEU A 228 13.73 1.30 -1.68
CA LEU A 228 13.90 2.67 -1.21
C LEU A 228 12.75 3.57 -1.66
N ASN A 229 12.31 4.45 -0.77
CA ASN A 229 11.36 5.53 -1.04
C ASN A 229 12.01 6.85 -0.61
N THR A 230 12.81 7.44 -1.47
CA THR A 230 13.61 8.60 -1.14
C THR A 230 13.28 9.78 -2.04
N TYR A 231 13.65 10.94 -1.56
CA TYR A 231 13.66 12.19 -2.31
C TYR A 231 15.11 12.48 -2.71
N GLY A 232 15.43 12.39 -3.99
CA GLY A 232 16.82 12.52 -4.42
C GLY A 232 17.03 12.37 -5.91
N GLY A 233 18.05 11.65 -6.32
CA GLY A 233 18.38 11.42 -7.71
C GLY A 233 19.30 10.21 -7.90
N GLY A 234 19.56 9.85 -9.15
CA GLY A 234 20.44 8.74 -9.48
C GLY A 234 21.00 8.81 -10.88
N LEU A 235 22.06 8.06 -11.06
CA LEU A 235 22.74 7.83 -12.33
C LEU A 235 22.69 6.34 -12.64
N GLY A 236 22.50 5.99 -13.89
CA GLY A 236 22.55 4.60 -14.34
C GLY A 236 23.26 4.44 -15.66
N TRP A 237 23.74 3.23 -15.90
CA TRP A 237 24.16 2.77 -17.20
C TRP A 237 23.57 1.39 -17.49
N HIS A 238 22.76 1.34 -18.53
CA HIS A 238 22.09 0.13 -19.00
C HIS A 238 22.72 -0.29 -20.33
N GLY A 239 23.74 -1.11 -20.25
CA GLY A 239 24.57 -1.49 -21.40
C GLY A 239 23.88 -2.49 -22.34
N SER A 240 24.29 -2.50 -23.60
CA SER A 240 23.84 -3.42 -24.64
C SER A 240 24.13 -4.90 -24.31
N THR A 241 25.09 -5.17 -23.43
CA THR A 241 25.41 -6.53 -22.93
C THR A 241 24.50 -6.99 -21.80
N ARG A 242 23.38 -6.32 -21.57
CA ARG A 242 22.45 -6.59 -20.46
C ARG A 242 23.12 -6.45 -19.09
N THR A 243 24.09 -5.54 -18.98
CA THR A 243 24.71 -5.11 -17.73
C THR A 243 24.09 -3.79 -17.33
N ASN A 244 23.54 -3.71 -16.12
CA ASN A 244 22.94 -2.51 -15.55
C ASN A 244 23.72 -2.13 -14.29
N ILE A 245 24.12 -0.87 -14.20
CA ILE A 245 24.76 -0.30 -13.02
C ILE A 245 24.01 0.96 -12.66
N ASP A 246 23.50 1.05 -11.44
CA ASP A 246 22.74 2.19 -10.95
C ASP A 246 23.35 2.68 -9.64
N VAL A 247 23.50 3.99 -9.52
CA VAL A 247 23.87 4.70 -8.29
C VAL A 247 22.74 5.63 -7.92
N HIS A 248 22.37 5.63 -6.66
CA HIS A 248 21.30 6.45 -6.14
C HIS A 248 21.76 7.22 -4.91
N PHE A 249 21.25 8.44 -4.76
CA PHE A 249 21.39 9.30 -3.58
C PHE A 249 20.04 9.89 -3.24
N GLY A 250 19.64 9.80 -1.99
CA GLY A 250 18.39 10.37 -1.56
C GLY A 250 18.33 10.60 -0.05
N THR A 251 17.25 11.23 0.36
CA THR A 251 16.95 11.48 1.77
C THR A 251 15.55 11.02 2.08
N ASN A 252 15.30 10.67 3.33
CA ASN A 252 13.95 10.55 3.86
C ASN A 252 13.77 11.39 5.14
N ARG A 253 12.51 11.68 5.42
CA ARG A 253 12.07 12.40 6.62
C ARG A 253 10.90 11.64 7.21
N LEU A 254 11.17 10.73 8.13
CA LEU A 254 10.11 9.99 8.81
C LEU A 254 9.60 10.81 10.00
N ASN A 255 8.29 10.75 10.21
CA ASN A 255 7.65 11.42 11.34
C ASN A 255 7.84 10.59 12.63
N ASN A 256 9.00 10.75 13.29
CA ASN A 256 9.35 10.02 14.51
C ASN A 256 10.37 10.76 15.35
N ASP A 257 10.48 10.42 16.64
CA ASP A 257 11.34 11.07 17.62
C ASP A 257 12.84 10.97 17.30
N TYR A 258 13.26 10.04 16.47
CA TYR A 258 14.65 9.89 16.05
C TYR A 258 15.05 10.92 14.99
N GLN A 259 14.09 11.50 14.28
CA GLN A 259 14.29 12.47 13.21
C GLN A 259 13.69 13.86 13.50
N TYR A 260 13.11 14.07 14.68
CA TYR A 260 12.62 15.37 15.09
C TYR A 260 13.74 16.33 15.49
N GLU A 261 13.56 17.58 15.12
CA GLU A 261 14.26 18.72 15.69
C GLU A 261 13.25 19.80 16.06
N VAL A 262 13.43 20.41 17.21
CA VAL A 262 12.62 21.54 17.68
C VAL A 262 13.43 22.81 17.50
N VAL A 263 12.89 23.78 16.79
CA VAL A 263 13.55 25.04 16.48
C VAL A 263 12.64 26.22 16.84
N ASP A 264 13.18 27.18 17.54
CA ASP A 264 12.52 28.47 17.77
C ASP A 264 12.59 29.31 16.50
N VAL A 265 11.42 29.68 15.96
CA VAL A 265 11.32 30.53 14.78
C VAL A 265 10.70 31.89 15.15
N VAL A 266 11.28 32.94 14.66
CA VAL A 266 10.69 34.27 14.73
C VAL A 266 9.43 34.29 13.86
N ASN A 267 8.29 34.57 14.48
CA ASN A 267 7.04 34.66 13.77
C ASN A 267 6.81 36.07 13.23
N GLU A 268 6.89 36.27 11.93
CA GLU A 268 6.71 37.58 11.29
C GLU A 268 5.30 38.17 11.47
N ARG A 269 4.31 37.37 11.84
CA ARG A 269 2.91 37.80 12.03
C ARG A 269 2.57 38.14 13.47
N PHE A 270 3.39 37.69 14.42
CA PHE A 270 3.19 37.92 15.86
C PHE A 270 4.50 38.38 16.48
N VAL A 271 4.43 39.25 17.47
CA VAL A 271 5.62 39.69 18.22
C VAL A 271 6.06 38.56 19.13
N GLY A 272 7.23 37.96 18.84
CA GLY A 272 7.84 36.91 19.64
C GLY A 272 8.37 35.74 18.84
N GLU A 273 8.96 34.79 19.55
CA GLU A 273 9.43 33.51 19.04
C GLU A 273 8.34 32.47 19.21
N GLN A 274 8.19 31.61 18.25
CA GLN A 274 7.29 30.46 18.31
C GLN A 274 8.12 29.19 18.15
N GLU A 275 7.97 28.25 19.07
CA GLU A 275 8.52 26.94 18.97
C GLU A 275 7.78 26.15 17.86
N VAL A 276 8.53 25.66 16.92
CA VAL A 276 8.02 24.86 15.80
C VAL A 276 8.84 23.56 15.72
N VAL A 277 8.15 22.46 15.63
CA VAL A 277 8.78 21.17 15.43
C VAL A 277 9.11 20.99 13.96
N PHE A 278 10.40 20.94 13.63
CA PHE A 278 10.87 20.58 12.30
C PHE A 278 11.42 19.16 12.31
N LEU A 279 11.07 18.41 11.29
CA LEU A 279 11.74 17.16 10.96
C LEU A 279 13.02 17.49 10.19
N ASP A 280 14.04 17.98 10.84
CA ASP A 280 15.24 18.46 10.16
C ASP A 280 16.37 17.44 10.13
N ARG A 281 16.29 16.41 10.96
CA ARG A 281 17.27 15.34 11.00
C ARG A 281 17.04 14.35 9.85
N GLN A 282 17.47 14.73 8.64
CA GLN A 282 17.31 13.91 7.44
C GLN A 282 18.25 12.68 7.49
N ARG A 283 17.73 11.54 7.10
CA ARG A 283 18.53 10.35 6.82
C ARG A 283 18.96 10.40 5.35
N PHE A 284 20.25 10.42 5.10
CA PHE A 284 20.85 10.30 3.79
C PHE A 284 21.08 8.83 3.46
N ILE A 285 20.70 8.42 2.26
CA ILE A 285 20.87 7.07 1.76
C ILE A 285 21.54 7.12 0.40
N ALA A 286 22.66 6.41 0.26
CA ALA A 286 23.30 6.16 -1.02
C ALA A 286 23.20 4.66 -1.32
N SER A 287 22.91 4.29 -2.56
CA SER A 287 22.89 2.89 -2.98
C SER A 287 23.65 2.66 -4.29
N LEU A 288 24.19 1.47 -4.43
CA LEU A 288 24.81 0.94 -5.64
C LEU A 288 24.16 -0.38 -5.99
N LYS A 289 23.70 -0.52 -7.24
CA LYS A 289 23.16 -1.75 -7.80
C LYS A 289 23.95 -2.10 -9.07
N ALA A 290 24.41 -3.34 -9.16
CA ALA A 290 25.00 -3.90 -10.36
C ALA A 290 24.26 -5.18 -10.71
N GLU A 291 23.73 -5.26 -11.93
CA GLU A 291 22.98 -6.40 -12.43
C GLU A 291 23.57 -6.88 -13.76
N GLN A 292 23.69 -8.19 -13.90
CA GLN A 292 24.09 -8.84 -15.14
C GLN A 292 23.06 -9.91 -15.50
N LEU A 293 22.62 -9.88 -16.75
CA LEU A 293 21.78 -10.91 -17.35
C LEU A 293 22.58 -11.65 -18.43
N TRP A 294 22.40 -12.97 -18.54
CA TRP A 294 22.99 -13.79 -19.60
C TRP A 294 22.08 -14.97 -19.96
N GLY A 295 22.24 -15.50 -21.19
CA GLY A 295 21.31 -16.48 -21.76
C GLY A 295 20.05 -15.84 -22.32
N GLY A 296 18.94 -16.55 -22.32
CA GLY A 296 17.66 -16.12 -22.91
C GLY A 296 17.56 -16.44 -24.42
N GLU A 297 16.88 -15.61 -25.18
CA GLU A 297 16.36 -15.82 -26.53
C GLU A 297 15.44 -17.06 -26.64
N ASP A 298 15.95 -18.26 -26.74
CA ASP A 298 15.14 -19.48 -26.78
C ASP A 298 15.42 -20.44 -25.60
N GLY A 299 16.07 -19.94 -24.54
CA GLY A 299 16.46 -20.74 -23.38
C GLY A 299 16.39 -19.99 -22.06
N PRO A 300 16.88 -20.61 -20.98
CA PRO A 300 16.87 -19.97 -19.67
C PRO A 300 17.65 -18.64 -19.64
N LEU A 301 17.05 -17.65 -18.99
CA LEU A 301 17.69 -16.37 -18.68
C LEU A 301 18.18 -16.38 -17.24
N PHE A 302 19.47 -16.16 -17.06
CA PHE A 302 20.11 -16.07 -15.75
C PHE A 302 20.29 -14.62 -15.35
N LYS A 303 20.21 -14.35 -14.05
CA LYS A 303 20.42 -13.03 -13.43
C LYS A 303 21.36 -13.15 -12.25
N ALA A 304 22.31 -12.23 -12.15
CA ALA A 304 23.03 -11.95 -10.92
C ALA A 304 22.92 -10.46 -10.61
N LYS A 305 22.63 -10.11 -9.35
CA LYS A 305 22.56 -8.74 -8.86
C LYS A 305 23.38 -8.62 -7.59
N LEU A 306 24.18 -7.57 -7.49
CA LEU A 306 24.85 -7.11 -6.29
C LEU A 306 24.22 -5.77 -5.88
N TYR A 307 24.02 -5.59 -4.60
CA TYR A 307 23.40 -4.41 -4.05
C TYR A 307 24.10 -3.95 -2.77
N ALA A 308 24.25 -2.65 -2.60
CA ALA A 308 24.81 -2.04 -1.39
C ALA A 308 24.11 -0.73 -1.06
N GLU A 309 23.97 -0.43 0.23
CA GLU A 309 23.48 0.86 0.74
C GLU A 309 24.40 1.37 1.85
N VAL A 310 24.45 2.69 1.98
CA VAL A 310 25.01 3.41 3.13
C VAL A 310 23.96 4.39 3.63
N HIS A 311 23.68 4.32 4.92
CA HIS A 311 22.76 5.24 5.62
C HIS A 311 23.56 6.15 6.53
N ALA A 312 23.21 7.43 6.59
CA ALA A 312 23.82 8.40 7.49
C ALA A 312 22.79 9.40 7.97
N ILE A 313 22.86 9.77 9.25
CA ILE A 313 22.04 10.81 9.87
C ILE A 313 22.93 11.71 10.71
N GLY A 314 22.70 13.04 10.62
CA GLY A 314 23.46 14.05 11.36
C GLY A 314 23.12 14.10 12.84
N GLU A 315 23.80 14.98 13.59
CA GLU A 315 23.39 15.32 14.95
C GLU A 315 22.05 16.06 14.95
N GLY A 316 21.29 15.96 16.05
CA GLY A 316 20.03 16.68 16.23
C GLY A 316 19.66 16.83 17.70
N GLU A 317 18.60 17.54 17.95
CA GLU A 317 18.05 17.75 19.28
C GLU A 317 16.54 17.56 19.24
N TYR A 318 15.93 17.01 20.29
CA TYR A 318 14.49 17.03 20.43
C TYR A 318 14.06 17.39 21.86
N LEU A 319 12.92 18.04 21.97
CA LEU A 319 12.35 18.47 23.23
C LEU A 319 11.45 17.40 23.83
N VAL A 320 11.77 16.97 25.05
CA VAL A 320 10.87 16.15 25.87
C VAL A 320 9.98 17.10 26.67
N THR A 321 8.69 17.09 26.39
CA THR A 321 7.73 18.07 26.94
C THR A 321 7.38 17.84 28.42
N GLN A 322 7.70 16.67 29.00
CA GLN A 322 7.46 16.41 30.44
C GLN A 322 8.49 15.43 31.02
N PRO A 323 9.43 15.88 31.85
CA PRO A 323 9.80 17.27 32.12
C PRO A 323 10.48 17.91 30.92
N GLU A 324 10.35 19.23 30.76
CA GLU A 324 10.97 19.98 29.68
C GLU A 324 12.50 19.78 29.70
N GLN A 325 13.00 19.02 28.77
CA GLN A 325 14.42 18.68 28.62
C GLN A 325 14.77 18.56 27.15
N VAL A 326 15.86 19.19 26.75
CA VAL A 326 16.44 19.01 25.43
C VAL A 326 17.29 17.73 25.43
N LYS A 327 16.94 16.77 24.59
CA LYS A 327 17.68 15.53 24.41
C LYS A 327 18.50 15.63 23.13
N LYS A 328 19.84 15.50 23.25
CA LYS A 328 20.74 15.47 22.10
C LYS A 328 20.71 14.09 21.44
N LEU A 329 20.56 14.09 20.12
CA LEU A 329 20.62 12.90 19.28
C LEU A 329 22.00 12.88 18.59
N PRO A 330 22.79 11.81 18.73
CA PRO A 330 24.11 11.75 18.10
C PRO A 330 23.97 11.53 16.58
N LYS A 331 25.04 11.85 15.84
CA LYS A 331 25.19 11.35 14.48
C LYS A 331 25.26 9.82 14.49
N ASP A 332 24.67 9.19 13.47
CA ASP A 332 24.65 7.74 13.34
C ASP A 332 24.78 7.31 11.87
N ASN A 333 25.15 6.06 11.65
CA ASN A 333 25.34 5.51 10.32
C ASN A 333 25.06 4.00 10.29
N GLY A 334 24.96 3.45 9.09
CA GLY A 334 24.80 2.02 8.87
C GLY A 334 25.05 1.68 7.40
N TRP A 335 25.15 0.40 7.12
CA TRP A 335 25.36 -0.10 5.77
C TRP A 335 24.63 -1.41 5.54
N LEU A 336 24.38 -1.71 4.28
CA LEU A 336 23.71 -2.93 3.84
C LEU A 336 24.43 -3.44 2.60
N VAL A 337 24.57 -4.76 2.50
CA VAL A 337 25.01 -5.45 1.29
C VAL A 337 24.13 -6.65 1.01
N GLY A 338 23.93 -6.97 -0.26
CA GLY A 338 23.12 -8.11 -0.66
C GLY A 338 23.39 -8.58 -2.06
N ALA A 339 22.91 -9.77 -2.37
CA ALA A 339 23.01 -10.39 -3.66
C ALA A 339 21.73 -11.13 -4.02
N GLN A 340 21.46 -11.24 -5.32
CA GLN A 340 20.40 -12.05 -5.90
C GLN A 340 20.96 -12.91 -7.03
N PHE A 341 20.46 -14.14 -7.09
CA PHE A 341 20.61 -15.00 -8.25
C PHE A 341 19.23 -15.42 -8.75
N GLY A 342 19.01 -15.29 -10.05
CA GLY A 342 17.75 -15.61 -10.70
C GLY A 342 17.95 -16.50 -11.91
N ILE A 343 16.95 -17.34 -12.18
CA ILE A 343 16.76 -18.07 -13.43
C ILE A 343 15.30 -17.91 -13.83
N SER A 344 15.05 -17.61 -15.10
CA SER A 344 13.71 -17.50 -15.66
C SER A 344 13.66 -18.08 -17.08
N ASN A 345 12.45 -18.14 -17.67
CA ASN A 345 12.22 -18.68 -19.01
C ASN A 345 12.66 -20.15 -19.16
N PHE A 346 12.51 -20.92 -18.09
CA PHE A 346 12.61 -22.38 -18.14
C PHE A 346 11.23 -22.98 -17.84
N LEU A 347 10.89 -24.14 -18.36
CA LEU A 347 9.60 -24.80 -18.13
C LEU A 347 8.39 -23.83 -18.24
N ASN A 348 8.09 -23.31 -19.43
CA ASN A 348 6.92 -22.47 -19.69
C ASN A 348 6.83 -21.21 -18.80
N ASP A 349 7.76 -20.29 -18.93
CA ASP A 349 7.82 -19.02 -18.20
C ASP A 349 8.01 -19.16 -16.67
N SER A 350 8.53 -20.28 -16.21
CA SER A 350 8.88 -20.47 -14.80
C SER A 350 10.08 -19.62 -14.40
N TYR A 351 10.14 -19.27 -13.11
CA TYR A 351 11.25 -18.51 -12.55
C TYR A 351 11.60 -18.96 -11.12
N VAL A 352 12.84 -18.72 -10.72
CA VAL A 352 13.33 -18.81 -9.35
C VAL A 352 14.28 -17.67 -9.09
N ASN A 353 14.11 -16.96 -7.98
CA ASN A 353 15.02 -15.93 -7.46
C ASN A 353 15.44 -16.30 -6.04
N LEU A 354 16.73 -16.22 -5.76
CA LEU A 354 17.33 -16.39 -4.43
C LEU A 354 17.94 -15.06 -4.00
N PHE A 355 17.71 -14.68 -2.74
CA PHE A 355 18.16 -13.43 -2.17
C PHE A 355 18.95 -13.68 -0.89
N VAL A 356 20.00 -12.89 -0.68
CA VAL A 356 20.71 -12.81 0.60
C VAL A 356 21.06 -11.36 0.88
N ARG A 357 20.89 -10.93 2.14
CA ARG A 357 21.18 -9.56 2.57
C ARG A 357 21.72 -9.55 3.99
N TYR A 358 22.70 -8.69 4.23
CA TYR A 358 23.18 -8.35 5.57
C TYR A 358 23.20 -6.83 5.72
N ALA A 359 22.76 -6.34 6.88
CA ALA A 359 22.79 -4.93 7.23
C ALA A 359 23.29 -4.73 8.66
N ALA A 360 23.94 -3.61 8.91
CA ALA A 360 24.47 -3.25 10.22
C ALA A 360 24.23 -1.76 10.52
N GLY A 361 24.18 -1.43 11.79
CA GLY A 361 23.93 -0.08 12.27
C GLY A 361 22.55 0.43 11.85
N LEU A 362 22.45 1.72 11.53
CA LEU A 362 21.18 2.36 11.13
C LEU A 362 20.47 1.65 9.97
N ALA A 363 21.21 1.02 9.06
CA ALA A 363 20.62 0.29 7.93
C ALA A 363 19.96 -1.04 8.33
N ALA A 364 20.25 -1.59 9.51
CA ALA A 364 19.61 -2.82 9.99
C ALA A 364 18.09 -2.68 10.18
N TYR A 365 17.62 -1.48 10.47
CA TYR A 365 16.20 -1.17 10.64
C TYR A 365 15.45 -0.94 9.31
N GLY A 366 16.20 -0.85 8.19
CA GLY A 366 15.63 -0.46 6.90
C GLY A 366 15.37 1.05 6.80
N GLU A 367 14.88 1.48 5.65
CA GLU A 367 14.73 2.90 5.31
C GLU A 367 13.50 3.53 6.00
N MET A 368 12.40 2.78 6.10
CA MET A 368 11.10 3.29 6.57
C MET A 368 10.83 3.03 8.06
N SER A 369 11.75 2.42 8.78
CA SER A 369 11.57 2.08 10.19
C SER A 369 12.32 3.04 11.11
N ILE A 370 11.72 3.25 12.28
CA ILE A 370 12.33 3.99 13.38
C ILE A 370 13.28 3.04 14.09
N PRO A 371 14.54 3.42 14.37
CA PRO A 371 15.40 2.66 15.25
C PRO A 371 14.77 2.51 16.65
N PHE A 372 14.68 1.29 17.13
CA PHE A 372 14.26 0.92 18.48
C PHE A 372 15.39 0.11 19.14
N GLY A 373 15.35 -0.11 20.47
CA GLY A 373 16.43 -0.79 21.16
C GLY A 373 17.79 -0.15 20.85
N VAL A 374 17.89 1.18 20.90
CA VAL A 374 19.15 1.87 20.67
C VAL A 374 20.03 1.82 21.91
N ALA A 375 21.34 1.81 21.70
CA ALA A 375 22.33 1.81 22.78
C ALA A 375 22.16 3.02 23.74
N THR A 376 22.80 2.98 24.90
CA THR A 376 22.72 4.06 25.90
C THR A 376 23.19 5.41 25.39
N ASP A 377 24.05 5.44 24.36
CA ASP A 377 24.49 6.64 23.65
C ASP A 377 23.54 7.05 22.53
N LEU A 378 22.36 6.42 22.42
CA LEU A 378 21.30 6.66 21.43
C LEU A 378 21.71 6.35 19.99
N LYS A 379 22.68 5.44 19.78
CA LYS A 379 23.07 4.97 18.45
C LYS A 379 22.55 3.58 18.16
N ALA A 380 22.39 3.31 16.87
CA ALA A 380 22.02 2.02 16.32
C ALA A 380 23.24 1.18 15.87
N ALA A 381 24.46 1.55 16.28
CA ALA A 381 25.71 1.04 15.70
C ALA A 381 25.87 -0.50 15.80
N ASP A 382 25.37 -1.11 16.87
CA ASP A 382 25.49 -2.56 17.14
C ASP A 382 24.33 -3.38 16.53
N ALA A 383 23.33 -2.73 15.99
CA ALA A 383 22.20 -3.41 15.35
C ALA A 383 22.64 -4.21 14.13
N LYS A 384 22.05 -5.39 13.95
CA LYS A 384 22.36 -6.33 12.86
C LYS A 384 21.10 -6.94 12.29
N HIS A 385 21.08 -7.11 10.98
CA HIS A 385 19.99 -7.77 10.30
C HIS A 385 20.54 -8.67 9.18
N PHE A 386 20.19 -9.93 9.21
CA PHE A 386 20.46 -10.89 8.14
C PHE A 386 19.14 -11.36 7.53
N LEU A 387 19.10 -11.54 6.21
CA LEU A 387 17.95 -12.07 5.50
C LEU A 387 18.42 -13.00 4.38
N ALA A 388 17.77 -14.17 4.29
CA ALA A 388 17.81 -15.04 3.12
C ALA A 388 16.38 -15.29 2.63
N GLY A 389 16.14 -15.17 1.35
CA GLY A 389 14.80 -15.28 0.77
C GLY A 389 14.78 -16.02 -0.57
N VAL A 390 13.59 -16.47 -0.94
CA VAL A 390 13.33 -17.16 -2.22
C VAL A 390 11.97 -16.75 -2.77
N SER A 391 11.91 -16.54 -4.08
CA SER A 391 10.69 -16.34 -4.85
C SER A 391 10.71 -17.27 -6.06
N ALA A 392 9.67 -18.07 -6.26
CA ALA A 392 9.59 -19.00 -7.37
C ALA A 392 8.17 -19.09 -7.93
N GLY A 393 8.09 -19.23 -9.25
CA GLY A 393 6.87 -19.53 -9.96
C GLY A 393 7.13 -20.66 -10.97
N ILE A 394 6.41 -21.76 -10.88
CA ILE A 394 6.53 -22.92 -11.77
C ILE A 394 5.21 -23.13 -12.49
N ASN A 395 5.25 -23.05 -13.81
CA ASN A 395 4.12 -23.37 -14.67
C ASN A 395 4.19 -24.84 -15.09
N ILE A 396 3.20 -25.63 -14.68
CA ILE A 396 3.13 -27.06 -14.98
C ILE A 396 2.27 -27.27 -16.23
N LEU A 397 2.91 -27.19 -17.43
CA LEU A 397 2.31 -27.54 -18.71
C LEU A 397 0.91 -26.94 -18.96
N ASN A 398 0.66 -25.73 -18.51
CA ASN A 398 -0.62 -25.02 -18.61
C ASN A 398 -1.81 -25.67 -17.86
N TYR A 399 -1.55 -26.67 -17.01
CA TYR A 399 -2.59 -27.30 -16.17
C TYR A 399 -2.65 -26.73 -14.77
N ALA A 400 -1.52 -26.28 -14.26
CA ALA A 400 -1.41 -25.74 -12.91
C ALA A 400 -0.21 -24.79 -12.78
N ASP A 401 -0.28 -23.89 -11.79
CA ASP A 401 0.82 -23.07 -11.35
C ASP A 401 1.17 -23.40 -9.90
N ILE A 402 2.46 -23.34 -9.59
CA ILE A 402 2.96 -23.35 -8.22
C ILE A 402 3.70 -22.03 -8.01
N LEU A 403 3.24 -21.22 -7.06
CA LEU A 403 3.99 -20.09 -6.54
C LEU A 403 4.56 -20.48 -5.18
N PHE A 404 5.80 -20.12 -4.95
CA PHE A 404 6.46 -20.26 -3.66
C PHE A 404 7.18 -18.98 -3.30
N GLY A 405 7.01 -18.54 -2.06
CA GLY A 405 7.72 -17.40 -1.48
C GLY A 405 8.12 -17.68 -0.05
N GLY A 406 9.28 -17.20 0.36
CA GLY A 406 9.68 -17.37 1.73
C GLY A 406 10.95 -16.60 2.08
N TYR A 407 11.10 -16.33 3.37
CA TYR A 407 12.33 -15.79 3.91
C TYR A 407 12.59 -16.30 5.32
N VAL A 408 13.85 -16.23 5.71
CA VAL A 408 14.30 -16.30 7.09
C VAL A 408 15.11 -15.05 7.36
N ARG A 409 14.87 -14.39 8.48
CA ARG A 409 15.66 -13.25 8.93
C ARG A 409 16.07 -13.40 10.39
N TYR A 410 17.23 -12.88 10.70
CA TYR A 410 17.70 -12.62 12.05
C TYR A 410 17.80 -11.11 12.24
N PHE A 411 17.32 -10.62 13.37
CA PHE A 411 17.45 -9.24 13.78
C PHE A 411 17.97 -9.20 15.21
N ALA A 412 18.89 -8.29 15.46
CA ALA A 412 19.31 -7.87 16.78
C ALA A 412 19.44 -6.35 16.76
N ASP A 413 18.88 -5.69 17.75
CA ASP A 413 18.99 -4.25 17.92
C ASP A 413 20.32 -3.82 18.56
N ALA A 414 20.43 -2.59 19.03
CA ALA A 414 21.69 -2.03 19.50
C ALA A 414 21.75 -1.82 21.02
N ASP A 415 20.76 -2.20 21.79
CA ASP A 415 20.69 -1.88 23.22
C ASP A 415 21.62 -2.73 24.10
N GLY A 416 22.15 -3.84 23.58
CA GLY A 416 23.09 -4.73 24.24
C GLY A 416 22.45 -5.66 25.28
N ILE A 417 21.13 -5.81 25.28
CA ILE A 417 20.43 -6.77 26.12
C ILE A 417 20.61 -8.17 25.55
N GLU A 418 21.23 -9.10 26.30
CA GLU A 418 21.51 -10.45 25.80
C GLU A 418 20.25 -11.33 25.66
N GLN A 419 19.25 -11.13 26.52
CA GLN A 419 18.00 -11.88 26.53
C GLN A 419 16.84 -10.96 26.14
N ASP A 420 16.80 -10.56 24.88
CA ASP A 420 15.86 -9.63 24.36
C ASP A 420 14.71 -10.30 23.63
N PHE A 421 13.47 -9.93 23.98
CA PHE A 421 12.29 -10.52 23.37
C PHE A 421 11.99 -9.97 21.98
N ASP A 422 12.42 -8.77 21.62
CA ASP A 422 12.24 -8.18 20.31
C ASP A 422 13.34 -8.54 19.32
N ASP A 423 14.48 -9.03 19.79
CA ASP A 423 15.48 -9.71 18.99
C ASP A 423 15.10 -11.15 18.63
N GLY A 424 15.68 -11.70 17.58
CA GLY A 424 15.56 -13.13 17.30
C GLY A 424 15.51 -13.51 15.83
N VAL A 425 15.05 -14.72 15.60
CA VAL A 425 14.89 -15.30 14.27
C VAL A 425 13.41 -15.32 13.90
N GLU A 426 13.10 -14.87 12.70
CA GLU A 426 11.76 -14.94 12.11
C GLU A 426 11.82 -15.60 10.74
N GLY A 427 10.72 -16.24 10.36
CA GLY A 427 10.60 -16.84 9.04
C GLY A 427 9.17 -16.93 8.58
N VAL A 428 9.01 -16.85 7.27
CA VAL A 428 7.73 -17.08 6.57
C VAL A 428 8.01 -17.96 5.38
N TRP A 429 7.16 -18.92 5.15
CA TRP A 429 7.03 -19.55 3.85
C TRP A 429 5.56 -19.55 3.43
N ASP A 430 5.33 -19.46 2.14
CA ASP A 430 4.02 -19.44 1.50
C ASP A 430 4.08 -20.20 0.19
N ILE A 431 3.12 -21.09 -0.04
CA ILE A 431 2.96 -21.85 -1.27
C ILE A 431 1.52 -21.77 -1.75
N ARG A 432 1.33 -21.35 -2.99
CA ARG A 432 0.04 -21.34 -3.68
C ARG A 432 0.04 -22.32 -4.83
N LEU A 433 -0.90 -23.26 -4.78
CA LEU A 433 -1.17 -24.24 -5.84
C LEU A 433 -2.42 -23.79 -6.58
N THR A 434 -2.31 -23.47 -7.86
CA THR A 434 -3.41 -22.97 -8.69
C THR A 434 -3.68 -23.97 -9.81
N GLY A 435 -4.90 -24.48 -9.90
CA GLY A 435 -5.35 -25.32 -11.01
C GLY A 435 -5.90 -24.48 -12.17
N HIS A 436 -5.75 -24.96 -13.41
CA HIS A 436 -6.32 -24.34 -14.60
C HIS A 436 -7.52 -25.14 -15.08
N VAL A 437 -8.73 -24.64 -14.86
CA VAL A 437 -9.99 -25.28 -15.24
C VAL A 437 -10.68 -24.44 -16.33
N GLY A 438 -10.67 -24.94 -17.53
CA GLY A 438 -11.14 -24.20 -18.71
C GLY A 438 -10.31 -22.92 -18.93
N ARG A 439 -10.92 -21.93 -19.59
CA ARG A 439 -10.18 -20.72 -20.02
C ARG A 439 -9.86 -19.75 -18.86
N TYR A 440 -10.75 -19.62 -17.90
CA TYR A 440 -10.68 -18.53 -16.93
C TYR A 440 -10.68 -18.96 -15.47
N PHE A 441 -11.24 -20.12 -15.14
CA PHE A 441 -11.38 -20.53 -13.73
C PHE A 441 -10.04 -21.05 -13.18
N ARG A 442 -9.59 -20.44 -12.09
CA ARG A 442 -8.28 -20.67 -11.44
C ARG A 442 -8.48 -20.93 -9.95
N PRO A 443 -8.99 -22.12 -9.58
CA PRO A 443 -9.08 -22.49 -8.17
C PRO A 443 -7.68 -22.66 -7.59
N ALA A 444 -7.45 -22.08 -6.40
CA ALA A 444 -6.18 -22.22 -5.72
C ALA A 444 -6.34 -22.58 -4.25
N ILE A 445 -5.33 -23.26 -3.74
CA ILE A 445 -5.09 -23.48 -2.30
C ILE A 445 -3.76 -22.82 -1.95
N GLU A 446 -3.76 -22.07 -0.87
CA GLU A 446 -2.54 -21.47 -0.33
C GLU A 446 -2.29 -21.95 1.09
N LEU A 447 -1.07 -22.33 1.36
CA LEU A 447 -0.59 -22.77 2.67
C LEU A 447 0.56 -21.86 3.07
N SER A 448 0.50 -21.29 4.25
CA SER A 448 1.60 -20.46 4.77
C SER A 448 1.86 -20.70 6.24
N GLN A 449 3.09 -20.44 6.66
CA GLN A 449 3.48 -20.49 8.05
C GLN A 449 4.39 -19.31 8.39
N GLN A 450 4.08 -18.67 9.49
CA GLN A 450 4.88 -17.62 10.11
C GLN A 450 5.49 -18.19 11.38
N LEU A 451 6.76 -17.96 11.57
CA LEU A 451 7.53 -18.44 12.72
C LEU A 451 8.29 -17.28 13.35
N ARG A 452 8.32 -17.20 14.68
CA ARG A 452 9.15 -16.27 15.41
C ARG A 452 9.74 -16.96 16.62
N HIS A 453 11.07 -16.93 16.73
CA HIS A 453 11.82 -17.42 17.90
C HIS A 453 12.57 -16.22 18.50
N PRO A 454 12.04 -15.60 19.56
CA PRO A 454 12.68 -14.48 20.23
C PRO A 454 14.00 -14.93 20.91
N ASN A 455 14.92 -13.99 21.07
CA ASN A 455 16.18 -14.24 21.79
C ASN A 455 16.03 -14.16 23.32
N GLY A 456 14.88 -13.68 23.80
CA GLY A 456 14.57 -13.51 25.22
C GLY A 456 13.28 -14.18 25.67
N LEU A 457 12.99 -13.99 26.96
CA LEU A 457 11.84 -14.56 27.62
C LEU A 457 10.57 -13.73 27.30
N SER A 458 9.48 -14.40 26.97
CA SER A 458 8.17 -13.74 26.81
C SER A 458 7.78 -13.01 28.11
N PRO A 459 7.38 -11.73 28.05
CA PRO A 459 6.91 -10.99 29.23
C PRO A 459 5.66 -11.58 29.85
N VAL A 460 4.95 -12.46 29.13
CA VAL A 460 3.68 -13.04 29.56
C VAL A 460 3.86 -14.29 30.41
N ASN A 461 4.67 -15.23 29.95
CA ASN A 461 4.82 -16.55 30.61
C ASN A 461 6.25 -16.85 31.04
N GLN A 462 7.18 -15.91 30.82
CA GLN A 462 8.61 -16.04 31.18
C GLN A 462 9.27 -17.27 30.54
N LYS A 463 8.87 -17.61 29.30
CA LYS A 463 9.44 -18.70 28.53
C LYS A 463 9.93 -18.19 27.17
N GLN A 464 11.01 -18.80 26.69
CA GLN A 464 11.50 -18.63 25.33
C GLN A 464 10.94 -19.78 24.49
N GLU A 465 9.95 -19.47 23.64
CA GLU A 465 9.20 -20.47 22.89
C GLU A 465 9.08 -20.05 21.41
N LEU A 466 9.08 -21.05 20.53
CA LEU A 466 8.81 -20.82 19.10
C LEU A 466 7.33 -20.51 18.89
N ALA A 467 7.02 -19.27 18.56
CA ALA A 467 5.70 -18.87 18.13
C ALA A 467 5.45 -19.31 16.68
N SER A 468 4.28 -19.87 16.42
CA SER A 468 3.89 -20.38 15.11
C SER A 468 2.44 -20.02 14.78
N LEU A 469 2.25 -19.50 13.58
CA LEU A 469 0.97 -19.22 12.95
C LEU A 469 0.92 -19.93 11.60
N PHE A 470 0.07 -20.94 11.47
CA PHE A 470 -0.18 -21.67 10.23
C PHE A 470 -1.50 -21.20 9.60
N LYS A 471 -1.53 -21.03 8.28
CA LYS A 471 -2.73 -20.63 7.54
C LYS A 471 -3.00 -21.58 6.38
N VAL A 472 -4.29 -21.81 6.15
CA VAL A 472 -4.82 -22.53 4.99
C VAL A 472 -5.86 -21.65 4.33
N SER A 473 -5.65 -21.32 3.05
CA SER A 473 -6.56 -20.48 2.28
C SER A 473 -7.14 -21.25 1.09
N LEU A 474 -8.43 -21.07 0.86
CA LEU A 474 -9.15 -21.54 -0.33
C LEU A 474 -9.48 -20.33 -1.19
N LEU A 475 -9.01 -20.33 -2.44
CA LEU A 475 -9.01 -19.17 -3.33
C LEU A 475 -9.62 -19.52 -4.70
N PRO A 476 -10.92 -19.88 -4.77
CA PRO A 476 -11.56 -20.03 -6.09
C PRO A 476 -11.64 -18.67 -6.78
N GLY A 477 -11.12 -18.57 -8.00
CA GLY A 477 -11.01 -17.31 -8.71
C GLY A 477 -11.18 -17.42 -10.22
N VAL A 478 -11.39 -16.25 -10.84
CA VAL A 478 -11.42 -16.05 -12.29
C VAL A 478 -10.26 -15.13 -12.65
N ARG A 479 -9.39 -15.57 -13.56
CA ARG A 479 -8.23 -14.84 -14.06
C ARG A 479 -8.35 -14.69 -15.58
N LEU A 480 -8.14 -13.46 -16.06
CA LEU A 480 -8.26 -13.14 -17.49
C LEU A 480 -6.89 -13.02 -18.18
N GLY A 481 -5.86 -12.61 -17.45
CA GLY A 481 -4.50 -12.51 -17.97
C GLY A 481 -3.80 -13.86 -18.05
N ASP A 482 -2.87 -13.96 -19.00
CA ASP A 482 -2.04 -15.14 -19.19
C ASP A 482 -0.85 -15.18 -18.21
N GLY A 483 -0.24 -16.36 -18.07
CA GLY A 483 0.94 -16.61 -17.22
C GLY A 483 0.63 -16.78 -15.74
N ILE A 484 1.67 -17.11 -14.97
CA ILE A 484 1.59 -17.45 -13.54
C ILE A 484 1.06 -16.28 -12.71
N LEU A 485 1.45 -15.06 -13.07
CA LEU A 485 1.04 -13.80 -12.41
C LEU A 485 -0.01 -13.02 -13.21
N GLY A 486 -0.73 -13.68 -14.15
CA GLY A 486 -1.72 -13.03 -15.02
C GLY A 486 -2.79 -12.26 -14.23
N ARG A 487 -3.19 -11.10 -14.74
CA ARG A 487 -4.23 -10.22 -14.16
C ARG A 487 -5.07 -9.59 -15.29
N PRO A 488 -6.30 -9.14 -15.06
CA PRO A 488 -6.98 -9.05 -13.75
C PRO A 488 -7.46 -10.42 -13.22
N GLU A 489 -7.58 -10.50 -11.88
CA GLU A 489 -8.11 -11.65 -11.16
C GLU A 489 -9.19 -11.21 -10.17
N ILE A 490 -10.30 -11.95 -10.12
CA ILE A 490 -11.33 -11.83 -9.08
C ILE A 490 -11.40 -13.18 -8.37
N ARG A 491 -11.26 -13.18 -7.04
CA ARG A 491 -11.25 -14.41 -6.25
C ARG A 491 -12.03 -14.26 -4.95
N PHE A 492 -12.67 -15.33 -4.53
CA PHE A 492 -13.13 -15.49 -3.16
C PHE A 492 -11.96 -15.97 -2.30
N ASN A 493 -11.83 -15.41 -1.10
CA ASN A 493 -10.80 -15.80 -0.14
C ASN A 493 -11.46 -16.35 1.12
N TYR A 494 -11.16 -17.58 1.48
CA TYR A 494 -11.42 -18.09 2.82
C TYR A 494 -10.11 -18.54 3.42
N THR A 495 -9.72 -17.99 4.57
CA THR A 495 -8.48 -18.34 5.28
C THR A 495 -8.78 -18.77 6.70
N LEU A 496 -8.30 -19.95 7.06
CA LEU A 496 -8.24 -20.46 8.43
C LEU A 496 -6.82 -20.21 8.98
N SER A 497 -6.73 -19.46 10.07
CA SER A 497 -5.50 -19.22 10.84
C SER A 497 -5.47 -20.11 12.07
N ILE A 498 -4.33 -20.72 12.38
CA ILE A 498 -4.11 -21.62 13.52
C ILE A 498 -2.86 -21.17 14.27
N LEU A 499 -3.04 -20.77 15.53
CA LEU A 499 -1.97 -20.27 16.40
C LEU A 499 -1.59 -21.31 17.44
N ASN A 500 -0.29 -21.42 17.76
CA ASN A 500 0.11 -22.09 18.99
C ASN A 500 0.05 -21.11 20.21
N GLU A 501 0.23 -21.59 21.40
CA GLU A 501 0.16 -20.79 22.64
C GLU A 501 1.21 -19.68 22.67
N ALA A 502 2.43 -19.97 22.21
CA ALA A 502 3.50 -18.97 22.13
C ALA A 502 3.13 -17.82 21.18
N ALA A 503 2.49 -18.10 20.04
CA ALA A 503 1.99 -17.08 19.13
C ALA A 503 0.87 -16.25 19.76
N GLN A 504 -0.07 -16.88 20.49
CA GLN A 504 -1.12 -16.16 21.20
C GLN A 504 -0.53 -15.17 22.23
N ASN A 505 0.57 -15.53 22.89
CA ASN A 505 1.24 -14.69 23.89
C ASN A 505 1.94 -13.44 23.31
N ILE A 506 2.14 -13.35 22.01
CA ILE A 506 2.68 -12.15 21.33
C ILE A 506 1.59 -11.07 21.14
N PHE A 507 0.32 -11.47 21.06
CA PHE A 507 -0.78 -10.50 20.87
C PHE A 507 -1.08 -9.75 22.17
N ALA A 508 -1.49 -8.50 22.03
CA ALA A 508 -1.90 -7.65 23.14
C ALA A 508 -3.06 -8.30 23.94
N GLU A 509 -3.16 -8.02 25.24
CA GLU A 509 -4.14 -8.64 26.15
C GLU A 509 -5.60 -8.56 25.67
N LYS A 510 -5.97 -7.45 25.03
CA LYS A 510 -7.32 -7.24 24.49
C LYS A 510 -7.51 -7.68 23.04
N ASP A 511 -6.47 -8.24 22.43
CA ASP A 511 -6.55 -8.74 21.07
C ASP A 511 -7.35 -10.05 21.01
N TYR A 512 -8.14 -10.22 19.94
CA TYR A 512 -8.89 -11.45 19.69
C TYR A 512 -8.00 -12.70 19.74
N PHE A 513 -6.83 -12.64 19.08
CA PHE A 513 -5.92 -13.78 18.97
C PHE A 513 -5.15 -14.09 20.24
N ARG A 514 -5.22 -13.23 21.27
CA ARG A 514 -4.66 -13.51 22.57
C ARG A 514 -5.30 -14.74 23.23
N THR A 515 -6.60 -14.93 23.01
CA THR A 515 -7.40 -15.99 23.65
C THR A 515 -7.97 -17.00 22.66
N HIS A 516 -7.92 -16.71 21.35
CA HIS A 516 -8.48 -17.57 20.31
C HIS A 516 -7.40 -18.20 19.47
N LYS A 517 -7.33 -19.53 19.50
CA LYS A 517 -6.36 -20.33 18.72
C LYS A 517 -6.67 -20.31 17.23
N TYR A 518 -7.92 -20.10 16.84
CA TYR A 518 -8.37 -20.12 15.45
C TYR A 518 -8.90 -18.76 15.02
N GLY A 519 -8.57 -18.37 13.81
CA GLY A 519 -9.13 -17.20 13.16
C GLY A 519 -9.71 -17.56 11.79
N HIS A 520 -10.81 -16.92 11.43
CA HIS A 520 -11.45 -17.10 10.13
C HIS A 520 -11.49 -15.77 9.40
N PHE A 521 -11.15 -15.80 8.13
CA PHE A 521 -11.23 -14.66 7.24
C PHE A 521 -12.01 -15.05 5.99
N ILE A 522 -12.94 -14.21 5.62
CA ILE A 522 -13.76 -14.36 4.43
C ILE A 522 -13.66 -13.06 3.65
N GLY A 523 -13.24 -13.13 2.39
CA GLY A 523 -13.05 -11.96 1.55
C GLY A 523 -13.44 -12.21 0.11
N LEU A 524 -13.69 -11.12 -0.62
CA LEU A 524 -13.82 -11.10 -2.06
C LEU A 524 -12.75 -10.13 -2.57
N ALA A 525 -11.78 -10.63 -3.35
CA ALA A 525 -10.67 -9.83 -3.83
C ALA A 525 -10.78 -9.58 -5.33
N ALA A 526 -10.51 -8.35 -5.74
CA ALA A 526 -10.20 -8.00 -7.12
C ALA A 526 -8.77 -7.45 -7.17
N GLU A 527 -7.94 -8.01 -8.05
CA GLU A 527 -6.56 -7.58 -8.21
C GLU A 527 -6.23 -7.38 -9.68
N TRP A 528 -5.58 -6.27 -9.99
CA TRP A 528 -5.16 -5.94 -11.35
C TRP A 528 -3.83 -5.21 -11.38
N TRP A 529 -3.14 -5.33 -12.48
CA TRP A 529 -2.09 -4.43 -12.93
C TRP A 529 -2.07 -4.34 -14.44
N PHE A 530 -1.78 -3.18 -14.94
CA PHE A 530 -1.57 -2.92 -16.36
C PHE A 530 -0.74 -1.65 -16.56
N ASN A 531 -0.13 -1.55 -17.70
CA ASN A 531 0.57 -0.37 -18.17
C ASN A 531 0.28 -0.23 -19.67
N ILE A 532 -0.34 0.89 -20.08
CA ILE A 532 -0.79 1.18 -21.45
C ILE A 532 0.06 2.31 -22.02
#